data_30f44b5ddd6b9e9ef0ea3794df0725bd
#
_entry.id   30f44b5ddd6b9e9ef0ea3794df0725bd
#
_cell.length_a   1.000
_cell.length_b   1.000
_cell.length_c   1.000
_cell.angle_alpha   90.00
_cell.angle_beta   90.00
_cell.angle_gamma   90.00
#
_symmetry.space_group_name_H-M   'P 1'
#
loop_
_entity.id
_entity.type
_entity.pdbx_description
1 polymer ?
#
loop_
_entity_poly.entity_id
_entity_poly.type
_entity_poly.pdbx_seq_one_letter_code
_entity_poly.pdbx_strand_id
1 'polypeptide(L)'
;MPAAGSDHHAAPLLPRTVRIGYGLGSLCTGTFATVPGLILLYYLTNVLAVPAAVAGAAVFLPKAWDVLINPLVGALSDRSRLRGGPRRPFLLIGACTLPPLFALIFAAPPLRGAPAAAYVAVLFLLAATAYAVFQVPYVTMPAEMTEDPHERGRVLGWRVGFLGVAILLSGALAPAIAHADGDTPESYRLMGVAVAVLLAFGMFGAWAATRRAPEAARSEAEPSLRAQLAAARSSTPFLYLAGMWTLQALAIGVMLAGVQYFATYTLGSAGAVTPLFACLIGPLVLFMPLWNRLARRKGVTYAQWCASLLYTAGAVLLAFTGAGGPAVGYAAVVLVGIAYAGLQLLPLTMLADTLAADAATTGRRRAATFTGLWTAAETLAFALGAGVFALVLAATGFRSSDAAHQVDQPDAALTGITAGMSVLPAVLAAASLLLLHRYRETPTVSHPLQEEPARAD
;
A
#
# COMPACT_ATOMS: atom_id res chain seq x y z
N MET A 1 -24.98 50.84 -19.56
CA MET A 1 -24.41 50.10 -18.43
C MET A 1 -23.38 49.12 -18.96
N PRO A 2 -22.10 49.26 -18.70
CA PRO A 2 -21.11 48.30 -19.14
C PRO A 2 -21.15 47.05 -18.22
N ALA A 3 -21.16 45.89 -18.83
CA ALA A 3 -21.07 44.59 -18.16
C ALA A 3 -19.79 44.52 -17.34
N ALA A 4 -19.92 44.26 -16.04
CA ALA A 4 -18.80 43.93 -15.16
C ALA A 4 -18.13 42.65 -15.64
N GLY A 5 -16.96 42.76 -16.27
CA GLY A 5 -16.08 41.65 -16.54
C GLY A 5 -15.68 41.02 -15.20
N SER A 6 -16.06 39.77 -15.02
CA SER A 6 -15.55 38.96 -13.92
C SER A 6 -14.06 38.64 -14.24
N ASP A 7 -13.17 39.51 -13.72
CA ASP A 7 -11.75 39.17 -13.64
C ASP A 7 -11.62 37.92 -12.75
N HIS A 8 -11.64 36.75 -13.37
CA HIS A 8 -11.11 35.56 -12.77
C HIS A 8 -9.59 35.78 -12.57
N HIS A 9 -9.23 36.38 -11.42
CA HIS A 9 -7.86 36.35 -10.96
C HIS A 9 -7.43 34.87 -10.91
N ALA A 10 -6.65 34.46 -11.91
CA ALA A 10 -6.01 33.15 -11.89
C ALA A 10 -5.24 33.03 -10.57
N ALA A 11 -5.66 32.13 -9.69
CA ALA A 11 -4.98 31.91 -8.43
C ALA A 11 -3.48 31.65 -8.70
N PRO A 12 -2.56 32.27 -7.95
CA PRO A 12 -1.14 32.17 -8.21
C PRO A 12 -0.69 30.71 -8.15
N LEU A 13 0.00 30.27 -9.21
CA LEU A 13 0.55 28.92 -9.30
C LEU A 13 1.50 28.67 -8.14
N LEU A 14 1.41 27.47 -7.53
CA LEU A 14 2.35 27.06 -6.50
C LEU A 14 3.78 27.01 -7.03
N PRO A 15 4.78 27.52 -6.29
CA PRO A 15 6.18 27.41 -6.67
C PRO A 15 6.58 25.95 -6.95
N ARG A 16 7.45 25.72 -7.93
CA ARG A 16 7.96 24.37 -8.25
C ARG A 16 8.57 23.68 -7.03
N THR A 17 9.28 24.44 -6.19
CA THR A 17 9.89 23.97 -4.94
C THR A 17 8.86 23.42 -3.96
N VAL A 18 7.68 24.02 -3.87
CA VAL A 18 6.58 23.54 -3.02
C VAL A 18 5.99 22.24 -3.59
N ARG A 19 5.75 22.18 -4.90
CA ARG A 19 5.18 20.98 -5.57
C ARG A 19 6.10 19.77 -5.45
N ILE A 20 7.38 19.93 -5.81
CA ILE A 20 8.39 18.87 -5.73
C ILE A 20 8.64 18.48 -4.27
N GLY A 21 8.83 19.49 -3.41
CA GLY A 21 9.09 19.25 -1.99
C GLY A 21 7.93 18.56 -1.27
N TYR A 22 6.67 18.92 -1.60
CA TYR A 22 5.52 18.15 -1.13
C TYR A 22 5.63 16.68 -1.59
N GLY A 23 5.94 16.45 -2.86
CA GLY A 23 6.13 15.10 -3.40
C GLY A 23 7.12 14.25 -2.60
N LEU A 24 8.22 14.84 -2.07
CA LEU A 24 9.22 14.13 -1.26
C LEU A 24 8.60 13.41 -0.05
N GLY A 25 7.52 13.91 0.54
CA GLY A 25 6.84 13.22 1.64
C GLY A 25 6.34 11.83 1.29
N SER A 26 6.14 11.55 0.01
CA SER A 26 5.76 10.22 -0.47
C SER A 26 6.89 9.18 -0.39
N LEU A 27 8.13 9.62 -0.21
CA LEU A 27 9.23 8.71 0.15
C LEU A 27 8.92 8.00 1.48
N CYS A 28 8.37 8.75 2.45
CA CYS A 28 7.88 8.15 3.69
C CYS A 28 6.73 7.16 3.44
N THR A 29 5.71 7.59 2.70
CA THR A 29 4.52 6.75 2.44
C THR A 29 4.89 5.42 1.79
N GLY A 30 5.67 5.45 0.70
CA GLY A 30 6.07 4.25 -0.04
C GLY A 30 6.98 3.34 0.77
N THR A 31 7.97 3.91 1.43
CA THR A 31 8.95 3.15 2.22
C THR A 31 8.30 2.48 3.44
N PHE A 32 7.47 3.21 4.21
CA PHE A 32 6.79 2.65 5.39
C PHE A 32 5.72 1.62 5.03
N ALA A 33 5.12 1.72 3.85
CA ALA A 33 4.22 0.69 3.34
C ALA A 33 4.97 -0.58 2.93
N THR A 34 6.14 -0.44 2.28
CA THR A 34 6.85 -1.55 1.63
C THR A 34 7.74 -2.32 2.60
N VAL A 35 8.63 -1.65 3.35
CA VAL A 35 9.69 -2.32 4.13
C VAL A 35 9.15 -3.21 5.25
N PRO A 36 8.21 -2.77 6.10
CA PRO A 36 7.65 -3.64 7.12
C PRO A 36 6.89 -4.85 6.54
N GLY A 37 6.15 -4.64 5.44
CA GLY A 37 5.44 -5.73 4.77
C GLY A 37 6.37 -6.79 4.18
N LEU A 38 7.54 -6.36 3.69
CA LEU A 38 8.51 -7.20 3.01
C LEU A 38 9.45 -7.93 3.98
N ILE A 39 9.88 -7.27 5.06
CA ILE A 39 11.03 -7.72 5.86
C ILE A 39 10.64 -8.09 7.30
N LEU A 40 9.64 -7.41 7.90
CA LEU A 40 9.44 -7.47 9.35
C LEU A 40 9.07 -8.86 9.86
N LEU A 41 8.23 -9.59 9.13
CA LEU A 41 7.85 -10.95 9.52
C LEU A 41 9.06 -11.88 9.49
N TYR A 42 9.86 -11.82 8.43
CA TYR A 42 11.08 -12.62 8.28
C TYR A 42 12.12 -12.28 9.35
N TYR A 43 12.34 -10.99 9.62
CA TYR A 43 13.23 -10.52 10.69
C TYR A 43 12.85 -11.09 12.05
N LEU A 44 11.55 -11.08 12.39
CA LEU A 44 11.06 -11.63 13.66
C LEU A 44 11.33 -13.14 13.77
N THR A 45 11.07 -13.90 12.69
CA THR A 45 11.13 -15.36 12.74
C THR A 45 12.55 -15.92 12.53
N ASN A 46 13.39 -15.27 11.72
CA ASN A 46 14.68 -15.80 11.28
C ASN A 46 15.90 -15.11 11.95
N VAL A 47 15.69 -13.94 12.56
CA VAL A 47 16.76 -13.22 13.27
C VAL A 47 16.50 -13.16 14.76
N LEU A 48 15.25 -12.99 15.19
CA LEU A 48 14.87 -12.86 16.60
C LEU A 48 14.24 -14.12 17.21
N ALA A 49 14.17 -15.22 16.45
CA ALA A 49 13.60 -16.51 16.89
C ALA A 49 12.18 -16.41 17.46
N VAL A 50 11.37 -15.49 16.94
CA VAL A 50 9.97 -15.33 17.35
C VAL A 50 9.11 -16.38 16.65
N PRO A 51 8.25 -17.14 17.39
CA PRO A 51 7.33 -18.09 16.77
C PRO A 51 6.44 -17.41 15.72
N ALA A 52 6.21 -18.06 14.57
CA ALA A 52 5.56 -17.43 13.41
C ALA A 52 4.19 -16.82 13.71
N ALA A 53 3.34 -17.50 14.49
CA ALA A 53 2.03 -16.97 14.87
C ALA A 53 2.15 -15.66 15.70
N VAL A 54 3.11 -15.61 16.65
CA VAL A 54 3.36 -14.42 17.47
C VAL A 54 3.94 -13.29 16.62
N ALA A 55 4.85 -13.61 15.70
CA ALA A 55 5.40 -12.66 14.74
C ALA A 55 4.32 -12.07 13.83
N GLY A 56 3.40 -12.90 13.33
CA GLY A 56 2.25 -12.45 12.56
C GLY A 56 1.36 -11.48 13.32
N ALA A 57 1.07 -11.76 14.59
CA ALA A 57 0.31 -10.86 15.46
C ALA A 57 1.06 -9.53 15.69
N ALA A 58 2.38 -9.58 15.93
CA ALA A 58 3.22 -8.40 16.13
C ALA A 58 3.31 -7.49 14.89
N VAL A 59 3.16 -8.06 13.68
CA VAL A 59 3.09 -7.29 12.42
C VAL A 59 1.68 -6.78 12.15
N PHE A 60 0.66 -7.62 12.39
CA PHE A 60 -0.73 -7.29 12.07
C PHE A 60 -1.33 -6.22 13.00
N LEU A 61 -1.16 -6.37 14.33
CA LEU A 61 -1.83 -5.50 15.30
C LEU A 61 -1.50 -4.00 15.13
N PRO A 62 -0.22 -3.59 14.94
CA PRO A 62 0.09 -2.19 14.68
C PRO A 62 -0.49 -1.65 13.38
N LYS A 63 -0.63 -2.50 12.36
CA LYS A 63 -1.28 -2.10 11.09
C LYS A 63 -2.79 -1.98 11.24
N ALA A 64 -3.43 -2.85 12.00
CA ALA A 64 -4.86 -2.73 12.34
C ALA A 64 -5.13 -1.46 13.18
N TRP A 65 -4.17 -1.05 14.02
CA TRP A 65 -4.21 0.19 14.79
C TRP A 65 -4.33 1.43 13.90
N ASP A 66 -3.74 1.45 12.69
CA ASP A 66 -3.84 2.55 11.74
C ASP A 66 -5.31 2.93 11.44
N VAL A 67 -6.21 1.95 11.39
CA VAL A 67 -7.65 2.18 11.13
C VAL A 67 -8.30 3.00 12.26
N LEU A 68 -7.83 2.83 13.49
CA LEU A 68 -8.36 3.52 14.67
C LEU A 68 -7.69 4.89 14.88
N ILE A 69 -6.38 4.96 14.66
CA ILE A 69 -5.60 6.17 14.96
C ILE A 69 -5.75 7.25 13.89
N ASN A 70 -5.94 6.88 12.62
CA ASN A 70 -6.03 7.84 11.52
C ASN A 70 -7.19 8.85 11.68
N PRO A 71 -8.44 8.44 12.00
CA PRO A 71 -9.52 9.40 12.25
C PRO A 71 -9.25 10.29 13.46
N LEU A 72 -8.61 9.76 14.50
CA LEU A 72 -8.28 10.51 15.71
C LEU A 72 -7.24 11.60 15.42
N VAL A 73 -6.18 11.25 14.69
CA VAL A 73 -5.16 12.21 14.25
C VAL A 73 -5.77 13.25 13.31
N GLY A 74 -6.67 12.88 12.41
CA GLY A 74 -7.42 13.78 11.56
C GLY A 74 -8.15 14.84 12.38
N ALA A 75 -8.99 14.39 13.32
CA ALA A 75 -9.74 15.29 14.21
C ALA A 75 -8.85 16.19 15.08
N LEU A 76 -7.71 15.65 15.56
CA LEU A 76 -6.73 16.42 16.33
C LEU A 76 -6.06 17.50 15.48
N SER A 77 -5.64 17.16 14.26
CA SER A 77 -5.00 18.10 13.36
C SER A 77 -5.96 19.21 12.90
N ASP A 78 -7.23 18.87 12.63
CA ASP A 78 -8.26 19.85 12.25
C ASP A 78 -8.56 20.87 13.33
N ARG A 79 -8.51 20.46 14.60
CA ARG A 79 -8.74 21.32 15.76
C ARG A 79 -7.50 22.05 16.23
N SER A 80 -6.34 21.74 15.67
CA SER A 80 -5.06 22.30 16.13
C SER A 80 -5.00 23.82 15.94
N ARG A 81 -4.53 24.50 16.99
CA ARG A 81 -4.21 25.94 17.01
C ARG A 81 -2.71 26.19 17.19
N LEU A 82 -1.87 25.19 16.87
CA LEU A 82 -0.43 25.30 17.02
C LEU A 82 0.15 26.38 16.09
N ARG A 83 1.24 27.02 16.53
CA ARG A 83 1.97 27.98 15.70
C ARG A 83 2.50 27.29 14.45
N GLY A 84 2.20 27.83 13.27
CA GLY A 84 2.57 27.26 11.98
C GLY A 84 1.44 26.57 11.22
N GLY A 85 0.20 26.72 11.69
CA GLY A 85 -1.01 26.18 11.04
C GLY A 85 -1.42 24.79 11.52
N PRO A 86 -2.56 24.28 11.08
CA PRO A 86 -3.13 23.03 11.58
C PRO A 86 -2.37 21.78 11.15
N ARG A 87 -1.66 21.79 10.01
CA ARG A 87 -1.03 20.58 9.43
C ARG A 87 0.48 20.48 9.67
N ARG A 88 1.21 21.58 9.55
CA ARG A 88 2.68 21.61 9.55
C ARG A 88 3.34 21.14 10.85
N PRO A 89 2.82 21.47 12.06
CA PRO A 89 3.38 20.96 13.30
C PRO A 89 3.31 19.43 13.38
N PHE A 90 2.25 18.82 12.86
CA PHE A 90 2.10 17.37 12.82
C PHE A 90 3.11 16.72 11.86
N LEU A 91 3.36 17.33 10.69
CA LEU A 91 4.42 16.88 9.79
C LEU A 91 5.77 16.87 10.50
N LEU A 92 6.08 17.94 11.24
CA LEU A 92 7.34 18.03 11.98
C LEU A 92 7.45 17.00 13.11
N ILE A 93 6.38 16.83 13.90
CA ILE A 93 6.32 15.83 14.98
C ILE A 93 6.55 14.45 14.39
N GLY A 94 5.83 14.09 13.32
CA GLY A 94 6.03 12.81 12.64
C GLY A 94 7.45 12.64 12.11
N ALA A 95 8.02 13.68 11.49
CA ALA A 95 9.39 13.67 10.96
C ALA A 95 10.46 13.49 12.04
N CYS A 96 10.23 13.99 13.25
CA CYS A 96 11.13 13.81 14.37
C CYS A 96 10.97 12.44 15.07
N THR A 97 9.79 11.83 15.00
CA THR A 97 9.48 10.63 15.80
C THR A 97 9.56 9.35 15.01
N LEU A 98 9.05 9.32 13.76
CA LEU A 98 9.01 8.08 12.96
C LEU A 98 10.41 7.52 12.61
N PRO A 99 11.38 8.30 12.09
CA PRO A 99 12.67 7.75 11.69
C PRO A 99 13.43 7.07 12.84
N PRO A 100 13.59 7.66 14.04
CA PRO A 100 14.26 6.97 15.13
C PRO A 100 13.50 5.73 15.61
N LEU A 101 12.16 5.75 15.67
CA LEU A 101 11.38 4.57 16.00
C LEU A 101 11.58 3.46 14.99
N PHE A 102 11.64 3.80 13.70
CA PHE A 102 11.91 2.82 12.64
C PHE A 102 13.29 2.18 12.78
N ALA A 103 14.32 2.97 13.03
CA ALA A 103 15.67 2.44 13.28
C ALA A 103 15.71 1.51 14.51
N LEU A 104 14.98 1.87 15.57
CA LEU A 104 14.90 1.05 16.78
C LEU A 104 14.18 -0.30 16.55
N ILE A 105 13.20 -0.38 15.66
CA ILE A 105 12.53 -1.66 15.31
C ILE A 105 13.59 -2.68 14.85
N PHE A 106 14.54 -2.26 14.03
CA PHE A 106 15.59 -3.11 13.46
C PHE A 106 16.92 -3.08 14.24
N ALA A 107 16.93 -2.49 15.44
CA ALA A 107 18.13 -2.41 16.26
C ALA A 107 18.68 -3.77 16.74
N ALA A 108 17.91 -4.84 16.54
CA ALA A 108 18.26 -6.22 16.90
C ALA A 108 18.84 -6.31 18.34
N PRO A 109 18.05 -5.97 19.36
CA PRO A 109 18.50 -6.11 20.75
C PRO A 109 18.77 -7.58 21.05
N PRO A 110 19.54 -7.90 22.12
CA PRO A 110 19.86 -9.27 22.49
C PRO A 110 18.66 -9.99 23.15
N LEU A 111 17.49 -9.80 22.55
CA LEU A 111 16.21 -10.43 22.94
C LEU A 111 15.83 -11.50 21.92
N ARG A 112 15.17 -12.56 22.37
CA ARG A 112 14.70 -13.65 21.51
C ARG A 112 13.26 -14.03 21.92
N GLY A 113 12.50 -14.63 20.96
CA GLY A 113 11.16 -15.13 21.22
C GLY A 113 10.17 -14.04 21.67
N ALA A 114 9.35 -14.32 22.70
CA ALA A 114 8.30 -13.41 23.16
C ALA A 114 8.77 -12.02 23.60
N PRO A 115 9.88 -11.83 24.34
CA PRO A 115 10.40 -10.49 24.65
C PRO A 115 10.77 -9.68 23.41
N ALA A 116 11.37 -10.32 22.40
CA ALA A 116 11.68 -9.66 21.13
C ALA A 116 10.40 -9.25 20.36
N ALA A 117 9.40 -10.13 20.35
CA ALA A 117 8.09 -9.84 19.75
C ALA A 117 7.42 -8.63 20.42
N ALA A 118 7.42 -8.58 21.74
CA ALA A 118 6.83 -7.47 22.51
C ALA A 118 7.58 -6.15 22.21
N TYR A 119 8.91 -6.17 22.19
CA TYR A 119 9.75 -5.02 21.86
C TYR A 119 9.40 -4.47 20.46
N VAL A 120 9.43 -5.33 19.45
CA VAL A 120 9.12 -4.93 18.07
C VAL A 120 7.68 -4.47 17.92
N ALA A 121 6.70 -5.18 18.53
CA ALA A 121 5.29 -4.81 18.45
C ALA A 121 5.02 -3.43 19.06
N VAL A 122 5.60 -3.11 20.21
CA VAL A 122 5.45 -1.80 20.84
C VAL A 122 6.07 -0.70 19.98
N LEU A 123 7.31 -0.90 19.51
CA LEU A 123 7.96 0.08 18.64
C LEU A 123 7.23 0.27 17.31
N PHE A 124 6.71 -0.82 16.74
CA PHE A 124 5.96 -0.73 15.48
C PHE A 124 4.60 -0.06 15.68
N LEU A 125 3.93 -0.25 16.84
CA LEU A 125 2.73 0.48 17.20
C LEU A 125 3.00 1.99 17.34
N LEU A 126 4.10 2.36 18.02
CA LEU A 126 4.54 3.75 18.14
C LEU A 126 4.91 4.34 16.78
N ALA A 127 5.61 3.58 15.94
CA ALA A 127 5.97 3.99 14.58
C ALA A 127 4.73 4.17 13.69
N ALA A 128 3.73 3.27 13.77
CA ALA A 128 2.46 3.40 13.08
C ALA A 128 1.70 4.67 13.53
N THR A 129 1.70 4.96 14.83
CA THR A 129 1.13 6.21 15.37
C THR A 129 1.87 7.44 14.84
N ALA A 130 3.21 7.44 14.85
CA ALA A 130 4.04 8.52 14.32
C ALA A 130 3.84 8.70 12.81
N TYR A 131 3.68 7.59 12.08
CA TYR A 131 3.33 7.60 10.67
C TYR A 131 1.96 8.24 10.42
N ALA A 132 0.94 7.88 11.20
CA ALA A 132 -0.40 8.49 11.11
C ALA A 132 -0.34 10.01 11.37
N VAL A 133 0.44 10.44 12.38
CA VAL A 133 0.65 11.87 12.72
C VAL A 133 1.23 12.64 11.54
N PHE A 134 2.11 12.03 10.74
CA PHE A 134 2.62 12.63 9.49
C PHE A 134 1.65 12.49 8.34
N GLN A 135 1.19 11.27 8.07
CA GLN A 135 0.50 10.88 6.84
C GLN A 135 -0.89 11.51 6.69
N VAL A 136 -1.67 11.57 7.78
CA VAL A 136 -3.04 12.09 7.72
C VAL A 136 -3.06 13.57 7.35
N PRO A 137 -2.32 14.47 8.02
CA PRO A 137 -2.21 15.86 7.59
C PRO A 137 -1.56 16.04 6.22
N TYR A 138 -0.56 15.21 5.89
CA TYR A 138 0.14 15.25 4.60
C TYR A 138 -0.81 15.02 3.42
N VAL A 139 -1.69 14.03 3.50
CA VAL A 139 -2.61 13.68 2.40
C VAL A 139 -3.67 14.76 2.17
N THR A 140 -4.07 15.52 3.19
CA THR A 140 -5.08 16.58 3.07
C THR A 140 -4.52 17.88 2.50
N MET A 141 -3.22 18.13 2.63
CA MET A 141 -2.58 19.40 2.23
C MET A 141 -2.82 19.83 0.77
N PRO A 142 -2.84 18.97 -0.26
CA PRO A 142 -3.06 19.42 -1.65
C PRO A 142 -4.39 20.15 -1.84
N ALA A 143 -5.44 19.73 -1.13
CA ALA A 143 -6.74 20.39 -1.18
C ALA A 143 -6.74 21.73 -0.45
N GLU A 144 -5.86 21.89 0.54
CA GLU A 144 -5.71 23.11 1.34
C GLU A 144 -4.70 24.10 0.74
N MET A 145 -3.77 23.65 -0.13
CA MET A 145 -2.77 24.51 -0.76
C MET A 145 -3.26 25.21 -2.01
N THR A 146 -4.28 24.69 -2.72
CA THR A 146 -4.80 25.26 -3.96
C THR A 146 -6.25 24.85 -4.23
N GLU A 147 -7.05 25.83 -4.68
CA GLU A 147 -8.40 25.59 -5.16
C GLU A 147 -8.44 25.15 -6.64
N ASP A 148 -7.38 25.45 -7.42
CA ASP A 148 -7.28 25.07 -8.83
C ASP A 148 -7.11 23.56 -8.99
N PRO A 149 -8.05 22.85 -9.66
CA PRO A 149 -7.98 21.41 -9.88
C PRO A 149 -6.75 20.97 -10.71
N HIS A 150 -6.30 21.81 -11.67
CA HIS A 150 -5.15 21.51 -12.50
C HIS A 150 -3.84 21.60 -11.72
N GLU A 151 -3.71 22.60 -10.86
CA GLU A 151 -2.55 22.74 -9.99
C GLU A 151 -2.51 21.64 -8.94
N ARG A 152 -3.67 21.29 -8.36
CA ARG A 152 -3.80 20.13 -7.46
C ARG A 152 -3.37 18.83 -8.16
N GLY A 153 -3.79 18.63 -9.42
CA GLY A 153 -3.35 17.49 -10.22
C GLY A 153 -1.84 17.43 -10.41
N ARG A 154 -1.17 18.57 -10.60
CA ARG A 154 0.30 18.64 -10.71
C ARG A 154 0.99 18.28 -9.39
N VAL A 155 0.49 18.74 -8.25
CA VAL A 155 1.00 18.37 -6.91
C VAL A 155 0.87 16.88 -6.67
N LEU A 156 -0.30 16.31 -6.97
CA LEU A 156 -0.56 14.89 -6.83
C LEU A 156 0.27 14.04 -7.79
N GLY A 157 0.55 14.55 -9.00
CA GLY A 157 1.44 13.89 -9.96
C GLY A 157 2.86 13.71 -9.40
N TRP A 158 3.45 14.74 -8.79
CA TRP A 158 4.74 14.63 -8.10
C TRP A 158 4.68 13.66 -6.93
N ARG A 159 3.59 13.69 -6.14
CA ARG A 159 3.37 12.75 -5.04
C ARG A 159 3.42 11.29 -5.52
N VAL A 160 2.67 10.96 -6.57
CA VAL A 160 2.64 9.59 -7.13
C VAL A 160 3.98 9.19 -7.72
N GLY A 161 4.68 10.11 -8.41
CA GLY A 161 6.03 9.85 -8.92
C GLY A 161 7.01 9.49 -7.81
N PHE A 162 7.08 10.27 -6.73
CA PHE A 162 7.94 9.97 -5.58
C PHE A 162 7.51 8.73 -4.81
N LEU A 163 6.20 8.41 -4.77
CA LEU A 163 5.69 7.17 -4.19
C LEU A 163 6.24 5.95 -4.94
N GLY A 164 6.20 5.97 -6.27
CA GLY A 164 6.78 4.91 -7.11
C GLY A 164 8.29 4.75 -6.89
N VAL A 165 9.02 5.86 -6.86
CA VAL A 165 10.47 5.86 -6.55
C VAL A 165 10.72 5.26 -5.16
N ALA A 166 9.93 5.61 -4.15
CA ALA A 166 10.06 5.10 -2.79
C ALA A 166 9.88 3.58 -2.73
N ILE A 167 8.84 3.07 -3.38
CA ILE A 167 8.56 1.62 -3.41
C ILE A 167 9.72 0.88 -4.08
N LEU A 168 10.18 1.37 -5.25
CA LEU A 168 11.30 0.78 -5.96
C LEU A 168 12.58 0.79 -5.13
N LEU A 169 12.93 1.97 -4.61
CA LEU A 169 14.17 2.17 -3.86
C LEU A 169 14.18 1.35 -2.57
N SER A 170 13.10 1.43 -1.77
CA SER A 170 13.03 0.71 -0.50
C SER A 170 12.87 -0.80 -0.67
N GLY A 171 12.11 -1.24 -1.68
CA GLY A 171 11.92 -2.66 -1.95
C GLY A 171 13.14 -3.35 -2.54
N ALA A 172 14.05 -2.60 -3.20
CA ALA A 172 15.32 -3.13 -3.69
C ALA A 172 16.45 -2.99 -2.66
N LEU A 173 16.61 -1.79 -2.05
CA LEU A 173 17.75 -1.51 -1.16
C LEU A 173 17.61 -2.17 0.22
N ALA A 174 16.40 -2.20 0.79
CA ALA A 174 16.25 -2.73 2.14
C ALA A 174 16.62 -4.23 2.21
N PRO A 175 16.12 -5.13 1.32
CA PRO A 175 16.61 -6.51 1.29
C PRO A 175 18.08 -6.63 0.95
N ALA A 176 18.58 -5.83 -0.02
CA ALA A 176 19.98 -5.88 -0.41
C ALA A 176 20.93 -5.56 0.76
N ILE A 177 20.59 -4.57 1.60
CA ILE A 177 21.36 -4.24 2.79
C ILE A 177 21.17 -5.30 3.88
N ALA A 178 19.94 -5.76 4.11
CA ALA A 178 19.64 -6.74 5.16
C ALA A 178 20.36 -8.07 4.96
N HIS A 179 20.62 -8.46 3.70
CA HIS A 179 21.26 -9.74 3.36
C HIS A 179 22.71 -9.60 2.85
N ALA A 180 23.30 -8.39 2.95
CA ALA A 180 24.66 -8.13 2.43
C ALA A 180 25.73 -9.06 3.02
N ASP A 181 25.66 -9.31 4.34
CA ASP A 181 26.57 -10.15 5.10
C ASP A 181 25.86 -11.38 5.72
N GLY A 182 24.87 -11.93 4.99
CA GLY A 182 23.95 -12.91 5.56
C GLY A 182 22.89 -12.23 6.45
N ASP A 183 22.07 -13.02 7.12
CA ASP A 183 20.99 -12.51 7.99
C ASP A 183 21.52 -12.07 9.38
N THR A 184 22.56 -11.23 9.40
CA THR A 184 23.19 -10.78 10.65
C THR A 184 22.42 -9.63 11.31
N PRO A 185 22.43 -9.52 12.65
CA PRO A 185 21.85 -8.39 13.36
C PRO A 185 22.41 -7.03 12.91
N GLU A 186 23.69 -6.98 12.54
CA GLU A 186 24.39 -5.79 12.06
C GLU A 186 23.84 -5.30 10.73
N SER A 187 23.58 -6.20 9.78
CA SER A 187 22.99 -5.88 8.48
C SER A 187 21.58 -5.31 8.62
N TYR A 188 20.78 -5.88 9.53
CA TYR A 188 19.44 -5.35 9.83
C TYR A 188 19.48 -3.98 10.52
N ARG A 189 20.44 -3.74 11.42
CA ARG A 189 20.66 -2.40 12.01
C ARG A 189 21.03 -1.38 10.94
N LEU A 190 21.98 -1.72 10.07
CA LEU A 190 22.39 -0.86 8.98
C LEU A 190 21.22 -0.54 8.05
N MET A 191 20.44 -1.55 7.67
CA MET A 191 19.22 -1.40 6.89
C MET A 191 18.22 -0.48 7.60
N GLY A 192 17.96 -0.70 8.89
CA GLY A 192 17.04 0.13 9.68
C GLY A 192 17.46 1.59 9.72
N VAL A 193 18.76 1.87 9.90
CA VAL A 193 19.30 3.24 9.87
C VAL A 193 19.22 3.85 8.48
N ALA A 194 19.60 3.12 7.42
CA ALA A 194 19.54 3.60 6.04
C ALA A 194 18.08 3.98 5.64
N VAL A 195 17.13 3.14 5.99
CA VAL A 195 15.70 3.40 5.76
C VAL A 195 15.22 4.58 6.61
N ALA A 196 15.64 4.69 7.88
CA ALA A 196 15.29 5.83 8.73
C ALA A 196 15.81 7.16 8.16
N VAL A 197 17.01 7.18 7.57
CA VAL A 197 17.56 8.36 6.88
C VAL A 197 16.71 8.71 5.66
N LEU A 198 16.28 7.73 4.87
CA LEU A 198 15.39 7.95 3.73
C LEU A 198 14.02 8.52 4.17
N LEU A 199 13.45 7.98 5.24
CA LEU A 199 12.21 8.49 5.86
C LEU A 199 12.39 9.95 6.31
N ALA A 200 13.45 10.22 7.06
CA ALA A 200 13.76 11.57 7.56
C ALA A 200 13.93 12.57 6.40
N PHE A 201 14.70 12.20 5.38
CA PHE A 201 14.89 13.04 4.19
C PHE A 201 13.55 13.41 3.51
N GLY A 202 12.68 12.43 3.27
CA GLY A 202 11.39 12.66 2.66
C GLY A 202 10.47 13.53 3.52
N MET A 203 10.38 13.24 4.82
CA MET A 203 9.48 13.91 5.75
C MET A 203 9.92 15.36 6.05
N PHE A 204 11.20 15.57 6.38
CA PHE A 204 11.74 16.91 6.60
C PHE A 204 11.73 17.74 5.31
N GLY A 205 11.99 17.12 4.14
CA GLY A 205 11.90 17.76 2.83
C GLY A 205 10.48 18.29 2.55
N ALA A 206 9.47 17.47 2.81
CA ALA A 206 8.08 17.88 2.66
C ALA A 206 7.69 19.00 3.64
N TRP A 207 8.04 18.87 4.91
CA TRP A 207 7.81 19.91 5.90
C TRP A 207 8.49 21.24 5.53
N ALA A 208 9.77 21.22 5.19
CA ALA A 208 10.53 22.42 4.85
C ALA A 208 9.98 23.14 3.61
N ALA A 209 9.61 22.39 2.59
CA ALA A 209 9.08 22.94 1.33
C ALA A 209 7.67 23.52 1.49
N THR A 210 6.85 22.90 2.35
CA THR A 210 5.44 23.30 2.50
C THR A 210 5.21 24.32 3.62
N ARG A 211 6.21 24.60 4.47
CA ARG A 211 6.06 25.53 5.61
C ARG A 211 5.62 26.95 5.24
N ARG A 212 5.80 27.37 3.99
CA ARG A 212 5.41 28.69 3.45
C ARG A 212 4.31 28.59 2.40
N ALA A 213 3.74 27.41 2.15
CA ALA A 213 2.64 27.25 1.21
C ALA A 213 1.38 27.97 1.72
N PRO A 214 0.53 28.49 0.82
CA PRO A 214 -0.76 29.04 1.20
C PRO A 214 -1.59 28.03 1.98
N GLU A 215 -2.44 28.51 2.89
CA GLU A 215 -3.46 27.69 3.54
C GLU A 215 -4.82 28.19 3.06
N ALA A 216 -5.54 27.36 2.30
CA ALA A 216 -6.91 27.63 1.89
C ALA A 216 -7.91 27.29 3.03
N ALA A 217 -9.17 27.68 2.84
CA ALA A 217 -10.23 27.45 3.81
C ALA A 217 -10.37 25.95 4.16
N ARG A 218 -10.75 25.70 5.42
CA ARG A 218 -10.93 24.35 5.97
C ARG A 218 -11.93 23.54 5.16
N SER A 219 -11.57 22.30 4.83
CA SER A 219 -12.49 21.30 4.30
C SER A 219 -13.57 20.98 5.35
N GLU A 220 -14.78 20.68 4.91
CA GLU A 220 -15.86 20.23 5.80
C GLU A 220 -15.44 18.96 6.55
N ALA A 221 -15.90 18.83 7.80
CA ALA A 221 -15.59 17.67 8.64
C ALA A 221 -16.12 16.37 8.00
N GLU A 222 -15.28 15.33 7.98
CA GLU A 222 -15.69 14.04 7.46
C GLU A 222 -16.85 13.42 8.27
N PRO A 223 -17.79 12.71 7.61
CA PRO A 223 -18.88 12.03 8.30
C PRO A 223 -18.35 11.00 9.31
N SER A 224 -19.13 10.72 10.35
CA SER A 224 -18.77 9.67 11.31
C SER A 224 -18.59 8.30 10.64
N LEU A 225 -17.74 7.43 11.17
CA LEU A 225 -17.47 6.09 10.63
C LEU A 225 -18.75 5.27 10.41
N ARG A 226 -19.73 5.41 11.33
CA ARG A 226 -21.06 4.77 11.17
C ARG A 226 -21.81 5.27 9.94
N ALA A 227 -21.77 6.58 9.68
CA ALA A 227 -22.39 7.18 8.50
C ALA A 227 -21.66 6.75 7.21
N GLN A 228 -20.34 6.64 7.24
CA GLN A 228 -19.54 6.14 6.13
C GLN A 228 -19.89 4.68 5.80
N LEU A 229 -19.97 3.80 6.80
CA LEU A 229 -20.35 2.40 6.62
C LEU A 229 -21.80 2.24 6.14
N ALA A 230 -22.74 3.08 6.64
CA ALA A 230 -24.11 3.08 6.17
C ALA A 230 -24.20 3.51 4.70
N ALA A 231 -23.43 4.51 4.29
CA ALA A 231 -23.31 4.94 2.90
C ALA A 231 -22.78 3.82 1.99
N ALA A 232 -21.73 3.12 2.43
CA ALA A 232 -21.16 1.99 1.68
C ALA A 232 -22.18 0.86 1.50
N ARG A 233 -22.89 0.50 2.56
CA ARG A 233 -23.94 -0.56 2.52
C ARG A 233 -25.11 -0.22 1.60
N SER A 234 -25.35 1.05 1.32
CA SER A 234 -26.39 1.50 0.40
C SER A 234 -26.01 1.38 -1.09
N SER A 235 -24.71 1.15 -1.40
CA SER A 235 -24.20 1.04 -2.76
C SER A 235 -23.68 -0.39 -3.03
N THR A 236 -24.54 -1.24 -3.57
CA THR A 236 -24.20 -2.63 -3.93
C THR A 236 -23.01 -2.72 -4.90
N PRO A 237 -22.92 -1.87 -5.97
CA PRO A 237 -21.75 -1.89 -6.85
C PRO A 237 -20.46 -1.61 -6.10
N PHE A 238 -20.46 -0.64 -5.19
CA PHE A 238 -19.28 -0.34 -4.37
C PHE A 238 -18.86 -1.52 -3.50
N LEU A 239 -19.81 -2.23 -2.88
CA LEU A 239 -19.51 -3.38 -2.03
C LEU A 239 -18.84 -4.52 -2.81
N TYR A 240 -19.35 -4.85 -4.01
CA TYR A 240 -18.73 -5.86 -4.86
C TYR A 240 -17.33 -5.46 -5.32
N LEU A 241 -17.17 -4.20 -5.73
CA LEU A 241 -15.88 -3.67 -6.16
C LEU A 241 -14.87 -3.62 -5.01
N ALA A 242 -15.26 -3.12 -3.85
CA ALA A 242 -14.40 -3.07 -2.66
C ALA A 242 -14.04 -4.47 -2.15
N GLY A 243 -14.99 -5.41 -2.15
CA GLY A 243 -14.74 -6.80 -1.78
C GLY A 243 -13.77 -7.50 -2.75
N MET A 244 -13.94 -7.29 -4.05
CA MET A 244 -13.01 -7.77 -5.09
C MET A 244 -11.59 -7.26 -4.80
N TRP A 245 -11.44 -5.95 -4.62
CA TRP A 245 -10.16 -5.33 -4.34
C TRP A 245 -9.55 -5.81 -3.03
N THR A 246 -10.35 -5.95 -1.96
CA THR A 246 -9.90 -6.46 -0.67
C THR A 246 -9.29 -7.86 -0.79
N LEU A 247 -9.91 -8.77 -1.54
CA LEU A 247 -9.35 -10.11 -1.78
C LEU A 247 -8.04 -10.05 -2.58
N GLN A 248 -7.95 -9.18 -3.57
CA GLN A 248 -6.72 -8.99 -4.36
C GLN A 248 -5.61 -8.36 -3.52
N ALA A 249 -5.93 -7.34 -2.73
CA ALA A 249 -4.99 -6.71 -1.81
C ALA A 249 -4.48 -7.70 -0.74
N LEU A 250 -5.36 -8.57 -0.23
CA LEU A 250 -4.98 -9.65 0.67
C LEU A 250 -4.00 -10.63 0.00
N ALA A 251 -4.30 -11.05 -1.24
CA ALA A 251 -3.42 -11.93 -2.01
C ALA A 251 -2.01 -11.32 -2.21
N ILE A 252 -1.97 -10.03 -2.57
CA ILE A 252 -0.71 -9.29 -2.73
C ILE A 252 0.02 -9.18 -1.39
N GLY A 253 -0.69 -8.89 -0.29
CA GLY A 253 -0.12 -8.81 1.06
C GLY A 253 0.49 -10.13 1.54
N VAL A 254 -0.15 -11.26 1.22
CA VAL A 254 0.40 -12.61 1.48
C VAL A 254 1.70 -12.82 0.71
N MET A 255 1.74 -12.50 -0.58
CA MET A 255 2.94 -12.63 -1.42
C MET A 255 4.06 -11.72 -0.94
N LEU A 256 3.74 -10.47 -0.56
CA LEU A 256 4.74 -9.53 -0.05
C LEU A 256 5.41 -10.03 1.23
N ALA A 257 4.64 -10.62 2.16
CA ALA A 257 5.17 -11.20 3.38
C ALA A 257 5.94 -12.51 3.14
N GLY A 258 5.54 -13.29 2.13
CA GLY A 258 6.11 -14.60 1.83
C GLY A 258 7.35 -14.57 0.95
N VAL A 259 7.62 -13.48 0.22
CA VAL A 259 8.69 -13.45 -0.80
C VAL A 259 10.09 -13.69 -0.21
N GLN A 260 10.37 -13.23 1.00
CA GLN A 260 11.62 -13.49 1.70
C GLN A 260 11.82 -14.99 1.99
N TYR A 261 10.78 -15.65 2.49
CA TYR A 261 10.80 -17.08 2.77
C TYR A 261 10.94 -17.90 1.48
N PHE A 262 10.23 -17.49 0.43
CA PHE A 262 10.33 -18.11 -0.87
C PHE A 262 11.73 -18.01 -1.46
N ALA A 263 12.35 -16.84 -1.38
CA ALA A 263 13.73 -16.62 -1.82
C ALA A 263 14.72 -17.51 -1.04
N THR A 264 14.62 -17.50 0.29
CA THR A 264 15.54 -18.23 1.16
C THR A 264 15.37 -19.74 1.07
N TYR A 265 14.13 -20.23 1.18
CA TYR A 265 13.87 -21.66 1.37
C TYR A 265 13.48 -22.40 0.07
N THR A 266 12.92 -21.69 -0.93
CA THR A 266 12.54 -22.33 -2.22
C THR A 266 13.60 -22.07 -3.29
N LEU A 267 14.17 -20.85 -3.38
CA LEU A 267 15.24 -20.55 -4.34
C LEU A 267 16.65 -20.76 -3.76
N GLY A 268 16.77 -21.02 -2.46
CA GLY A 268 18.06 -21.28 -1.80
C GLY A 268 18.95 -20.06 -1.61
N SER A 269 18.43 -18.85 -1.75
CA SER A 269 19.22 -17.62 -1.61
C SER A 269 18.38 -16.45 -1.08
N ALA A 270 18.70 -15.96 0.12
CA ALA A 270 18.07 -14.76 0.67
C ALA A 270 18.27 -13.52 -0.23
N GLY A 271 19.41 -13.41 -0.90
CA GLY A 271 19.70 -12.36 -1.87
C GLY A 271 18.81 -12.35 -3.12
N ALA A 272 18.06 -13.44 -3.40
CA ALA A 272 17.12 -13.51 -4.52
C ALA A 272 15.90 -12.58 -4.36
N VAL A 273 15.65 -12.04 -3.17
CA VAL A 273 14.53 -11.09 -2.94
C VAL A 273 14.66 -9.85 -3.80
N THR A 274 15.85 -9.25 -3.89
CA THR A 274 16.08 -8.06 -4.71
C THR A 274 15.77 -8.27 -6.18
N PRO A 275 16.32 -9.28 -6.89
CA PRO A 275 15.93 -9.54 -8.27
C PRO A 275 14.48 -10.00 -8.42
N LEU A 276 13.88 -10.73 -7.48
CA LEU A 276 12.43 -11.03 -7.50
C LEU A 276 11.59 -9.76 -7.45
N PHE A 277 11.97 -8.81 -6.58
CA PHE A 277 11.27 -7.53 -6.50
C PHE A 277 11.43 -6.71 -7.79
N ALA A 278 12.61 -6.73 -8.41
CA ALA A 278 12.82 -6.11 -9.72
C ALA A 278 11.97 -6.77 -10.83
N CYS A 279 11.85 -8.10 -10.82
CA CYS A 279 10.99 -8.86 -11.72
C CYS A 279 9.48 -8.56 -11.50
N LEU A 280 9.08 -8.15 -10.31
CA LEU A 280 7.71 -7.73 -10.02
C LEU A 280 7.45 -6.29 -10.49
N ILE A 281 8.32 -5.36 -10.12
CA ILE A 281 8.09 -3.92 -10.31
C ILE A 281 8.48 -3.44 -11.72
N GLY A 282 9.51 -4.05 -12.33
CA GLY A 282 9.90 -3.72 -13.71
C GLY A 282 8.72 -3.86 -14.68
N PRO A 283 8.10 -5.04 -14.77
CA PRO A 283 6.92 -5.25 -15.59
C PRO A 283 5.72 -4.37 -15.19
N LEU A 284 5.52 -4.09 -13.89
CA LEU A 284 4.45 -3.19 -13.42
C LEU A 284 4.54 -1.82 -14.11
N VAL A 285 5.72 -1.23 -14.18
CA VAL A 285 5.90 0.08 -14.82
C VAL A 285 5.75 -0.02 -16.34
N LEU A 286 6.36 -1.05 -16.96
CA LEU A 286 6.37 -1.21 -18.41
C LEU A 286 4.99 -1.53 -19.00
N PHE A 287 4.16 -2.32 -18.31
CA PHE A 287 2.89 -2.81 -18.82
C PHE A 287 1.67 -1.96 -18.43
N MET A 288 1.84 -0.92 -17.60
CA MET A 288 0.75 0.02 -17.28
C MET A 288 0.07 0.64 -18.52
N PRO A 289 0.83 1.12 -19.55
CA PRO A 289 0.22 1.63 -20.77
C PRO A 289 -0.57 0.58 -21.56
N LEU A 290 -0.15 -0.69 -21.52
CA LEU A 290 -0.86 -1.79 -22.18
C LEU A 290 -2.23 -2.02 -21.56
N TRP A 291 -2.32 -2.07 -20.22
CA TRP A 291 -3.59 -2.22 -19.50
C TRP A 291 -4.53 -1.05 -19.76
N ASN A 292 -4.02 0.18 -19.78
CA ASN A 292 -4.78 1.36 -20.12
C ASN A 292 -5.33 1.29 -21.57
N ARG A 293 -4.52 0.82 -22.54
CA ARG A 293 -4.95 0.62 -23.93
C ARG A 293 -6.02 -0.49 -24.03
N LEU A 294 -5.87 -1.59 -23.30
CA LEU A 294 -6.84 -2.69 -23.27
C LEU A 294 -8.17 -2.20 -22.68
N ALA A 295 -8.12 -1.47 -21.57
CA ALA A 295 -9.30 -0.90 -20.92
C ALA A 295 -10.08 0.04 -21.85
N ARG A 296 -9.37 0.91 -22.60
CA ARG A 296 -10.00 1.79 -23.59
C ARG A 296 -10.61 1.04 -24.78
N ARG A 297 -10.06 -0.10 -25.20
CA ARG A 297 -10.53 -0.83 -26.39
C ARG A 297 -11.63 -1.84 -26.07
N LYS A 298 -11.56 -2.53 -24.94
CA LYS A 298 -12.41 -3.67 -24.57
C LYS A 298 -13.26 -3.41 -23.33
N GLY A 299 -13.08 -2.26 -22.69
CA GLY A 299 -13.71 -1.90 -21.41
C GLY A 299 -12.88 -2.28 -20.19
N VAL A 300 -13.05 -1.51 -19.12
CA VAL A 300 -12.28 -1.63 -17.88
C VAL A 300 -12.53 -2.97 -17.19
N THR A 301 -13.78 -3.41 -17.14
CA THR A 301 -14.16 -4.69 -16.51
C THR A 301 -13.54 -5.89 -17.24
N TYR A 302 -13.51 -5.88 -18.58
CA TYR A 302 -12.82 -6.94 -19.36
C TYR A 302 -11.33 -6.97 -19.07
N ALA A 303 -10.68 -5.80 -19.05
CA ALA A 303 -9.25 -5.69 -18.73
C ALA A 303 -8.97 -6.20 -17.31
N GLN A 304 -9.85 -5.92 -16.34
CA GLN A 304 -9.74 -6.41 -14.96
C GLN A 304 -9.84 -7.93 -14.88
N TRP A 305 -10.74 -8.56 -15.66
CA TRP A 305 -10.80 -10.03 -15.80
C TRP A 305 -9.47 -10.59 -16.29
N CYS A 306 -8.92 -10.03 -17.37
CA CYS A 306 -7.64 -10.46 -17.92
C CYS A 306 -6.50 -10.32 -16.91
N ALA A 307 -6.42 -9.19 -16.18
CA ALA A 307 -5.40 -8.97 -15.17
C ALA A 307 -5.52 -9.97 -14.00
N SER A 308 -6.73 -10.22 -13.51
CA SER A 308 -6.96 -11.17 -12.42
C SER A 308 -6.64 -12.61 -12.83
N LEU A 309 -7.01 -13.02 -14.03
CA LEU A 309 -6.66 -14.35 -14.57
C LEU A 309 -5.15 -14.51 -14.77
N LEU A 310 -4.47 -13.49 -15.28
CA LEU A 310 -3.02 -13.51 -15.46
C LEU A 310 -2.29 -13.57 -14.10
N TYR A 311 -2.79 -12.84 -13.09
CA TYR A 311 -2.27 -12.92 -11.73
C TYR A 311 -2.45 -14.32 -11.14
N THR A 312 -3.64 -14.90 -11.29
CA THR A 312 -3.92 -16.27 -10.84
C THR A 312 -3.01 -17.28 -11.52
N ALA A 313 -2.82 -17.17 -12.84
CA ALA A 313 -1.94 -18.05 -13.60
C ALA A 313 -0.47 -17.92 -13.15
N GLY A 314 0.03 -16.70 -12.94
CA GLY A 314 1.37 -16.44 -12.41
C GLY A 314 1.54 -17.00 -10.99
N ALA A 315 0.54 -16.81 -10.12
CA ALA A 315 0.55 -17.37 -8.77
C ALA A 315 0.56 -18.93 -8.78
N VAL A 316 -0.23 -19.55 -9.64
CA VAL A 316 -0.22 -21.02 -9.81
C VAL A 316 1.14 -21.50 -10.34
N LEU A 317 1.74 -20.76 -11.28
CA LEU A 317 3.05 -21.11 -11.84
C LEU A 317 4.16 -21.13 -10.77
N LEU A 318 4.08 -20.27 -9.75
CA LEU A 318 5.01 -20.29 -8.61
C LEU A 318 5.04 -21.65 -7.88
N ALA A 319 3.93 -22.39 -7.84
CA ALA A 319 3.90 -23.71 -7.22
C ALA A 319 4.84 -24.72 -7.88
N PHE A 320 5.17 -24.52 -9.16
CA PHE A 320 6.03 -25.41 -9.93
C PHE A 320 7.52 -25.05 -9.87
N THR A 321 7.91 -24.05 -9.08
CA THR A 321 9.30 -23.60 -8.95
C THR A 321 10.20 -24.72 -8.43
N GLY A 322 9.71 -25.56 -7.50
CA GLY A 322 10.49 -26.70 -6.97
C GLY A 322 10.86 -27.73 -8.04
N ALA A 323 9.97 -27.99 -9.00
CA ALA A 323 10.20 -28.94 -10.08
C ALA A 323 10.92 -28.30 -11.29
N GLY A 324 10.63 -27.03 -11.59
CA GLY A 324 11.15 -26.34 -12.78
C GLY A 324 12.37 -25.45 -12.53
N GLY A 325 12.84 -25.39 -11.29
CA GLY A 325 13.99 -24.60 -10.89
C GLY A 325 13.74 -23.09 -10.80
N PRO A 326 14.77 -22.30 -10.43
CA PRO A 326 14.64 -20.86 -10.19
C PRO A 326 14.10 -20.07 -11.38
N ALA A 327 14.38 -20.47 -12.61
CA ALA A 327 13.90 -19.80 -13.81
C ALA A 327 12.37 -19.75 -13.89
N VAL A 328 11.68 -20.82 -13.46
CA VAL A 328 10.22 -20.86 -13.40
C VAL A 328 9.70 -19.87 -12.34
N GLY A 329 10.37 -19.78 -11.19
CA GLY A 329 10.03 -18.80 -10.15
C GLY A 329 10.12 -17.35 -10.66
N TYR A 330 11.23 -16.99 -11.31
CA TYR A 330 11.39 -15.65 -11.89
C TYR A 330 10.36 -15.36 -13.00
N ALA A 331 10.11 -16.32 -13.90
CA ALA A 331 9.11 -16.17 -14.95
C ALA A 331 7.69 -15.97 -14.35
N ALA A 332 7.35 -16.71 -13.30
CA ALA A 332 6.09 -16.58 -12.60
C ALA A 332 5.94 -15.20 -11.95
N VAL A 333 7.00 -14.69 -11.31
CA VAL A 333 6.98 -13.34 -10.70
C VAL A 333 6.86 -12.25 -11.76
N VAL A 334 7.49 -12.40 -12.93
CA VAL A 334 7.30 -11.48 -14.07
C VAL A 334 5.83 -11.45 -14.51
N LEU A 335 5.18 -12.62 -14.65
CA LEU A 335 3.74 -12.69 -14.98
C LEU A 335 2.88 -12.02 -13.93
N VAL A 336 3.18 -12.27 -12.65
CA VAL A 336 2.51 -11.57 -11.52
C VAL A 336 2.72 -10.07 -11.62
N GLY A 337 3.93 -9.59 -11.94
CA GLY A 337 4.26 -8.17 -12.12
C GLY A 337 3.48 -7.51 -13.25
N ILE A 338 3.36 -8.19 -14.41
CA ILE A 338 2.53 -7.73 -15.52
C ILE A 338 1.06 -7.59 -15.09
N ALA A 339 0.54 -8.61 -14.41
CA ALA A 339 -0.83 -8.62 -13.90
C ALA A 339 -1.06 -7.53 -12.85
N TYR A 340 -0.10 -7.36 -11.96
CA TYR A 340 -0.16 -6.38 -10.87
C TYR A 340 -0.29 -4.95 -11.38
N ALA A 341 0.31 -4.61 -12.54
CA ALA A 341 0.09 -3.33 -13.20
C ALA A 341 -1.41 -3.08 -13.50
N GLY A 342 -2.11 -4.10 -13.97
CA GLY A 342 -3.55 -4.04 -14.20
C GLY A 342 -4.34 -3.93 -12.89
N LEU A 343 -3.99 -4.76 -11.89
CA LEU A 343 -4.66 -4.75 -10.58
C LEU A 343 -4.49 -3.43 -9.82
N GLN A 344 -3.43 -2.67 -10.06
CA GLN A 344 -3.26 -1.34 -9.45
C GLN A 344 -4.03 -0.24 -10.19
N LEU A 345 -4.15 -0.33 -11.50
CA LEU A 345 -4.76 0.72 -12.33
C LEU A 345 -6.29 0.58 -12.44
N LEU A 346 -6.74 -0.64 -12.78
CA LEU A 346 -8.11 -0.86 -13.22
C LEU A 346 -9.15 -0.73 -12.10
N PRO A 347 -8.93 -1.24 -10.87
CA PRO A 347 -9.88 -1.06 -9.78
C PRO A 347 -10.09 0.40 -9.39
N LEU A 348 -9.05 1.24 -9.47
CA LEU A 348 -9.19 2.68 -9.22
C LEU A 348 -10.02 3.39 -10.31
N THR A 349 -9.89 2.95 -11.56
CA THR A 349 -10.74 3.44 -12.65
C THR A 349 -12.20 3.02 -12.41
N MET A 350 -12.45 1.75 -12.07
CA MET A 350 -13.77 1.24 -11.76
C MET A 350 -14.38 1.94 -10.53
N LEU A 351 -13.56 2.28 -9.54
CA LEU A 351 -14.00 3.07 -8.39
C LEU A 351 -14.48 4.45 -8.82
N ALA A 352 -13.73 5.15 -9.67
CA ALA A 352 -14.11 6.45 -10.18
C ALA A 352 -15.45 6.40 -10.94
N ASP A 353 -15.64 5.39 -11.80
CA ASP A 353 -16.89 5.16 -12.55
C ASP A 353 -18.06 4.87 -11.59
N THR A 354 -17.83 4.03 -10.56
CA THR A 354 -18.84 3.70 -9.54
C THR A 354 -19.26 4.94 -8.75
N LEU A 355 -18.30 5.82 -8.40
CA LEU A 355 -18.57 7.07 -7.68
C LEU A 355 -19.37 8.06 -8.53
N ALA A 356 -19.06 8.14 -9.83
CA ALA A 356 -19.80 8.99 -10.76
C ALA A 356 -21.25 8.51 -10.91
N ALA A 357 -21.45 7.20 -11.06
CA ALA A 357 -22.78 6.58 -11.14
C ALA A 357 -23.58 6.76 -9.85
N ASP A 358 -22.96 6.61 -8.67
CA ASP A 358 -23.59 6.85 -7.37
C ASP A 358 -24.03 8.31 -7.21
N ALA A 359 -23.19 9.24 -7.60
CA ALA A 359 -23.52 10.68 -7.55
C ALA A 359 -24.68 11.03 -8.50
N ALA A 360 -24.72 10.43 -9.70
CA ALA A 360 -25.81 10.64 -10.67
C ALA A 360 -27.16 10.08 -10.16
N THR A 361 -27.15 8.93 -9.50
CA THR A 361 -28.37 8.28 -9.01
C THR A 361 -28.88 8.85 -7.69
N THR A 362 -28.01 9.23 -6.78
CA THR A 362 -28.37 9.69 -5.42
C THR A 362 -28.41 11.21 -5.27
N GLY A 363 -27.81 11.96 -6.20
CA GLY A 363 -27.61 13.40 -6.10
C GLY A 363 -26.62 13.83 -4.99
N ARG A 364 -25.95 12.86 -4.34
CA ARG A 364 -25.05 13.10 -3.21
C ARG A 364 -23.58 12.87 -3.60
N ARG A 365 -22.70 13.82 -3.28
CA ARG A 365 -21.26 13.68 -3.48
C ARG A 365 -20.63 12.95 -2.28
N ARG A 366 -20.52 11.61 -2.37
CA ARG A 366 -19.97 10.74 -1.31
C ARG A 366 -18.57 10.19 -1.65
N ALA A 367 -17.88 10.81 -2.61
CA ALA A 367 -16.60 10.33 -3.11
C ALA A 367 -15.54 10.17 -2.01
N ALA A 368 -15.40 11.15 -1.10
CA ALA A 368 -14.45 11.09 0.01
C ALA A 368 -14.72 9.89 0.94
N THR A 369 -15.99 9.66 1.28
CA THR A 369 -16.42 8.53 2.11
C THR A 369 -16.03 7.18 1.50
N PHE A 370 -16.35 6.97 0.23
CA PHE A 370 -16.05 5.70 -0.45
C PHE A 370 -14.54 5.49 -0.65
N THR A 371 -13.81 6.56 -1.01
CA THR A 371 -12.34 6.48 -1.15
C THR A 371 -11.67 6.21 0.20
N GLY A 372 -12.15 6.81 1.29
CA GLY A 372 -11.66 6.55 2.64
C GLY A 372 -11.85 5.07 3.05
N LEU A 373 -13.05 4.52 2.82
CA LEU A 373 -13.34 3.10 3.09
C LEU A 373 -12.52 2.16 2.21
N TRP A 374 -12.31 2.51 0.94
CA TRP A 374 -11.45 1.78 0.02
C TRP A 374 -10.02 1.68 0.56
N THR A 375 -9.44 2.80 0.94
CA THR A 375 -8.07 2.85 1.47
C THR A 375 -7.95 2.10 2.81
N ALA A 376 -8.96 2.21 3.68
CA ALA A 376 -8.99 1.47 4.94
C ALA A 376 -9.05 -0.05 4.70
N ALA A 377 -9.90 -0.50 3.78
CA ALA A 377 -10.02 -1.91 3.40
C ALA A 377 -8.71 -2.45 2.79
N GLU A 378 -8.09 -1.67 1.91
CA GLU A 378 -6.79 -1.99 1.30
C GLU A 378 -5.70 -2.16 2.37
N THR A 379 -5.55 -1.18 3.26
CA THR A 379 -4.54 -1.20 4.33
C THR A 379 -4.72 -2.40 5.24
N LEU A 380 -5.97 -2.69 5.63
CA LEU A 380 -6.30 -3.83 6.47
C LEU A 380 -6.03 -5.16 5.75
N ALA A 381 -6.35 -5.26 4.46
CA ALA A 381 -6.10 -6.45 3.66
C ALA A 381 -4.60 -6.76 3.53
N PHE A 382 -3.77 -5.76 3.26
CA PHE A 382 -2.31 -5.92 3.24
C PHE A 382 -1.76 -6.38 4.60
N ALA A 383 -2.28 -5.81 5.69
CA ALA A 383 -1.87 -6.20 7.05
C ALA A 383 -2.28 -7.65 7.38
N LEU A 384 -3.52 -8.02 7.03
CA LEU A 384 -4.02 -9.39 7.19
C LEU A 384 -3.19 -10.38 6.37
N GLY A 385 -2.66 -9.98 5.19
CA GLY A 385 -1.82 -10.82 4.36
C GLY A 385 -0.61 -11.37 5.10
N ALA A 386 0.11 -10.52 5.82
CA ALA A 386 1.25 -10.95 6.64
C ALA A 386 0.81 -11.88 7.80
N GLY A 387 -0.32 -11.58 8.45
CA GLY A 387 -0.89 -12.43 9.49
C GLY A 387 -1.30 -13.81 8.99
N VAL A 388 -1.98 -13.85 7.84
CA VAL A 388 -2.41 -15.12 7.19
C VAL A 388 -1.20 -15.94 6.76
N PHE A 389 -0.17 -15.33 6.18
CA PHE A 389 1.06 -16.04 5.82
C PHE A 389 1.75 -16.61 7.08
N ALA A 390 1.82 -15.84 8.17
CA ALA A 390 2.36 -16.30 9.44
C ALA A 390 1.57 -17.48 10.03
N LEU A 391 0.24 -17.51 9.87
CA LEU A 391 -0.59 -18.65 10.28
C LEU A 391 -0.30 -19.89 9.42
N VAL A 392 -0.06 -19.73 8.10
CA VAL A 392 0.37 -20.84 7.24
C VAL A 392 1.69 -21.41 7.75
N LEU A 393 2.69 -20.55 8.04
CA LEU A 393 3.97 -20.99 8.61
C LEU A 393 3.79 -21.74 9.93
N ALA A 394 2.96 -21.22 10.85
CA ALA A 394 2.70 -21.85 12.13
C ALA A 394 1.99 -23.21 11.98
N ALA A 395 0.98 -23.29 11.09
CA ALA A 395 0.21 -24.51 10.86
C ALA A 395 1.04 -25.61 10.19
N THR A 396 2.06 -25.25 9.40
CA THR A 396 2.96 -26.19 8.73
C THR A 396 4.21 -26.52 9.54
N GLY A 397 4.29 -26.03 10.79
CA GLY A 397 5.39 -26.37 11.69
C GLY A 397 6.70 -25.67 11.37
N PHE A 398 6.67 -24.47 10.80
CA PHE A 398 7.86 -23.66 10.55
C PHE A 398 8.61 -23.41 11.87
N ARG A 399 9.91 -23.69 11.86
CA ARG A 399 10.78 -23.53 13.02
C ARG A 399 11.52 -22.20 12.92
N SER A 400 11.20 -21.29 13.83
CA SER A 400 11.89 -20.01 13.92
C SER A 400 13.33 -20.21 14.37
N SER A 401 14.24 -19.41 13.81
CA SER A 401 15.68 -19.46 14.05
C SER A 401 16.21 -18.13 14.50
N ASP A 402 17.45 -18.11 14.97
CA ASP A 402 18.21 -16.88 15.16
C ASP A 402 19.34 -16.78 14.11
N ALA A 403 19.94 -15.60 14.01
CA ALA A 403 21.01 -15.36 13.04
C ALA A 403 22.26 -16.26 13.21
N ALA A 404 22.47 -16.79 14.41
CA ALA A 404 23.61 -17.66 14.74
C ALA A 404 23.32 -19.15 14.51
N HIS A 405 22.04 -19.55 14.59
CA HIS A 405 21.61 -20.95 14.52
C HIS A 405 20.48 -21.09 13.53
N GLN A 406 20.82 -21.32 12.28
CA GLN A 406 19.83 -21.69 11.27
C GLN A 406 19.36 -23.15 11.51
N VAL A 407 18.06 -23.34 11.49
CA VAL A 407 17.40 -24.63 11.74
C VAL A 407 16.87 -25.18 10.43
N ASP A 408 17.16 -26.46 10.15
CA ASP A 408 16.54 -27.15 9.02
C ASP A 408 15.02 -27.19 9.16
N GLN A 409 14.34 -26.78 8.10
CA GLN A 409 12.90 -26.72 8.06
C GLN A 409 12.29 -28.07 7.69
N PRO A 410 11.21 -28.51 8.35
CA PRO A 410 10.51 -29.72 7.94
C PRO A 410 9.87 -29.54 6.54
N ASP A 411 9.75 -30.64 5.78
CA ASP A 411 9.16 -30.65 4.44
C ASP A 411 7.76 -30.01 4.38
N ALA A 412 6.98 -30.20 5.45
CA ALA A 412 5.67 -29.56 5.58
C ALA A 412 5.76 -28.03 5.60
N ALA A 413 6.78 -27.46 6.26
CA ALA A 413 6.99 -26.01 6.29
C ALA A 413 7.46 -25.48 4.92
N LEU A 414 8.35 -26.21 4.22
CA LEU A 414 8.78 -25.87 2.86
C LEU A 414 7.59 -25.88 1.88
N THR A 415 6.74 -26.90 2.00
CA THR A 415 5.49 -26.98 1.22
C THR A 415 4.55 -25.82 1.59
N GLY A 416 4.44 -25.51 2.89
CA GLY A 416 3.64 -24.38 3.39
C GLY A 416 4.10 -23.03 2.84
N ILE A 417 5.42 -22.79 2.77
CA ILE A 417 5.99 -21.57 2.17
C ILE A 417 5.57 -21.45 0.71
N THR A 418 5.79 -22.54 -0.05
CA THR A 418 5.46 -22.57 -1.47
C THR A 418 3.95 -22.41 -1.71
N ALA A 419 3.11 -23.13 -0.96
CA ALA A 419 1.65 -23.04 -1.06
C ALA A 419 1.12 -21.64 -0.62
N GLY A 420 1.70 -21.08 0.43
CA GLY A 420 1.38 -19.73 0.90
C GLY A 420 1.72 -18.64 -0.13
N MET A 421 2.80 -18.83 -0.88
CA MET A 421 3.20 -17.90 -1.96
C MET A 421 2.47 -18.12 -3.28
N SER A 422 1.89 -19.29 -3.51
CA SER A 422 1.29 -19.68 -4.80
C SER A 422 -0.22 -19.95 -4.70
N VAL A 423 -0.59 -21.06 -4.04
CA VAL A 423 -1.98 -21.53 -4.01
C VAL A 423 -2.90 -20.55 -3.32
N LEU A 424 -2.50 -20.02 -2.17
CA LEU A 424 -3.34 -19.11 -1.40
C LEU A 424 -3.62 -17.80 -2.14
N PRO A 425 -2.63 -17.06 -2.70
CA PRO A 425 -2.90 -15.90 -3.54
C PRO A 425 -3.72 -16.22 -4.79
N ALA A 426 -3.48 -17.38 -5.42
CA ALA A 426 -4.25 -17.81 -6.57
C ALA A 426 -5.74 -18.03 -6.24
N VAL A 427 -6.03 -18.68 -5.11
CA VAL A 427 -7.41 -18.91 -4.65
C VAL A 427 -8.10 -17.58 -4.31
N LEU A 428 -7.41 -16.66 -3.63
CA LEU A 428 -7.95 -15.35 -3.30
C LEU A 428 -8.23 -14.52 -4.56
N ALA A 429 -7.32 -14.52 -5.52
CA ALA A 429 -7.50 -13.85 -6.80
C ALA A 429 -8.63 -14.48 -7.63
N ALA A 430 -8.72 -15.80 -7.67
CA ALA A 430 -9.83 -16.50 -8.33
C ALA A 430 -11.18 -16.20 -7.65
N ALA A 431 -11.23 -16.19 -6.31
CA ALA A 431 -12.43 -15.81 -5.56
C ALA A 431 -12.86 -14.36 -5.83
N SER A 432 -11.91 -13.45 -6.05
CA SER A 432 -12.22 -12.06 -6.42
C SER A 432 -12.97 -11.94 -7.74
N LEU A 433 -12.80 -12.89 -8.66
CA LEU A 433 -13.50 -12.94 -9.95
C LEU A 433 -15.00 -13.17 -9.77
N LEU A 434 -15.44 -13.88 -8.72
CA LEU A 434 -16.85 -14.05 -8.41
C LEU A 434 -17.51 -12.71 -8.05
N LEU A 435 -16.79 -11.87 -7.29
CA LEU A 435 -17.28 -10.52 -6.95
C LEU A 435 -17.26 -9.59 -8.17
N LEU A 436 -16.23 -9.73 -9.02
CA LEU A 436 -16.18 -9.00 -10.29
C LEU A 436 -17.32 -9.37 -11.23
N HIS A 437 -17.72 -10.65 -11.26
CA HIS A 437 -18.88 -11.09 -12.02
C HIS A 437 -20.17 -10.44 -11.52
N ARG A 438 -20.39 -10.45 -10.20
CA ARG A 438 -21.52 -9.79 -9.57
C ARG A 438 -21.55 -8.27 -9.78
N TYR A 439 -20.38 -7.63 -9.75
CA TYR A 439 -20.25 -6.21 -10.09
C TYR A 439 -20.75 -5.90 -11.50
N ARG A 440 -20.36 -6.73 -12.49
CA ARG A 440 -20.78 -6.58 -13.88
C ARG A 440 -22.30 -6.70 -14.08
N GLU A 441 -22.97 -7.53 -13.29
CA GLU A 441 -24.41 -7.76 -13.36
C GLU A 441 -25.25 -6.64 -12.71
N THR A 442 -24.60 -5.66 -12.06
CA THR A 442 -25.31 -4.57 -11.40
C THR A 442 -25.88 -3.58 -12.44
N PRO A 443 -27.18 -3.23 -12.40
CA PRO A 443 -27.83 -2.43 -13.44
C PRO A 443 -27.20 -1.08 -13.75
N THR A 444 -26.61 -0.42 -12.75
CA THR A 444 -25.90 0.85 -12.87
C THR A 444 -24.61 0.78 -13.70
N VAL A 445 -24.05 -0.41 -13.89
CA VAL A 445 -22.80 -0.63 -14.62
C VAL A 445 -23.07 -1.22 -16.00
N SER A 446 -24.16 -1.98 -16.16
CA SER A 446 -24.53 -2.64 -17.41
C SER A 446 -25.14 -1.70 -18.45
N HIS A 447 -25.63 -0.52 -18.06
CA HIS A 447 -26.06 0.54 -18.95
C HIS A 447 -25.27 1.83 -18.66
N PRO A 448 -24.08 2.04 -19.25
CA PRO A 448 -23.56 3.39 -19.33
C PRO A 448 -24.63 4.22 -20.04
N LEU A 449 -24.98 5.38 -19.46
CA LEU A 449 -25.95 6.32 -20.04
C LEU A 449 -25.66 6.40 -21.55
N GLN A 450 -26.55 5.85 -22.36
CA GLN A 450 -26.51 6.08 -23.79
C GLN A 450 -26.59 7.58 -23.94
N GLU A 451 -25.54 8.20 -24.47
CA GLU A 451 -25.60 9.56 -24.96
C GLU A 451 -26.83 9.62 -25.86
N GLU A 452 -27.88 10.28 -25.41
CA GLU A 452 -29.00 10.62 -26.23
C GLU A 452 -28.46 11.38 -27.42
N PRO A 453 -28.62 10.90 -28.67
CA PRO A 453 -28.10 11.66 -29.81
C PRO A 453 -28.83 12.99 -29.77
N ALA A 454 -28.05 14.08 -29.69
CA ALA A 454 -28.54 15.43 -29.78
C ALA A 454 -29.49 15.47 -30.97
N ARG A 455 -30.78 15.65 -30.70
CA ARG A 455 -31.78 15.96 -31.74
C ARG A 455 -31.34 17.27 -32.34
N ALA A 456 -30.77 17.18 -33.55
CA ALA A 456 -30.67 18.29 -34.44
C ALA A 456 -32.11 18.64 -34.87
N ASP A 457 -32.60 19.78 -34.40
CA ASP A 457 -33.68 20.56 -35.00
C ASP A 457 -33.11 21.87 -35.53
#